data_3112f88dc94c5dec34e319dc34ea151f
#
_entry.id   3112f88dc94c5dec34e319dc34ea151f
#
_cell.length_a   1.000
_cell.length_b   1.000
_cell.length_c   1.000
_cell.angle_alpha   90.00
_cell.angle_beta   90.00
_cell.angle_gamma   90.00
#
_symmetry.space_group_name_H-M   'P 1'
#
loop_
_entity.id
_entity.type
_entity.pdbx_description
1 polymer ?
#
loop_
_entity_poly.entity_id
_entity_poly.type
_entity_poly.pdbx_seq_one_letter_code
_entity_poly.pdbx_strand_id
1 'polypeptide(L)'
;MSLTVEDIPQQNIDTVLGESDLETFDDLLESIGLGSRVPLIVARRLACVEKAELDAEEAEKRTAMEQLSKQPLLIKGTEGMVINTAHCCHPIPGDVIVGLLDAGRGIIVHTEDCQQIKELRNTDKCIYLSWEDNIKGDFIVKIIVELINARGVLAALAAAVSDANANIENISVEEKDGRYCVVNLTLTVQDRVHLAKTMRRIRNLKEAAKITRIKGD
;
A
#
# COMPACT_ATOMS: atom_id res chain seq x y z
N MET A 1 21.84 3.38 18.14
CA MET A 1 23.21 3.50 17.67
C MET A 1 23.18 4.42 16.45
N SER A 2 23.81 5.58 16.50
CA SER A 2 23.95 6.48 15.34
C SER A 2 25.22 6.06 14.60
N LEU A 3 25.08 5.50 13.39
CA LEU A 3 26.19 5.23 12.47
C LEU A 3 26.55 6.57 11.78
N THR A 4 27.82 6.91 11.78
CA THR A 4 28.35 8.02 10.99
C THR A 4 28.89 7.49 9.66
N VAL A 5 28.99 8.36 8.65
CA VAL A 5 29.51 7.96 7.30
C VAL A 5 30.93 7.40 7.38
N GLU A 6 31.71 7.81 8.37
CA GLU A 6 33.09 7.34 8.62
C GLU A 6 33.15 5.90 9.17
N ASP A 7 32.03 5.37 9.68
CA ASP A 7 31.94 4.00 10.23
C ASP A 7 31.53 2.98 9.16
N ILE A 8 31.32 3.37 7.90
CA ILE A 8 30.86 2.50 6.82
C ILE A 8 32.07 1.92 6.07
N PRO A 9 32.21 0.58 6.00
CA PRO A 9 33.27 -0.05 5.23
C PRO A 9 33.17 0.29 3.74
N GLN A 10 34.33 0.55 3.10
CA GLN A 10 34.40 0.88 1.67
C GLN A 10 33.77 -0.23 0.80
N GLN A 11 33.90 -1.49 1.19
CA GLN A 11 33.36 -2.65 0.48
C GLN A 11 31.83 -2.61 0.41
N ASN A 12 31.17 -2.08 1.45
CA ASN A 12 29.71 -1.91 1.48
C ASN A 12 29.26 -0.82 0.52
N ILE A 13 30.02 0.27 0.45
CA ILE A 13 29.78 1.37 -0.48
C ILE A 13 29.88 0.85 -1.91
N ASP A 14 30.96 0.13 -2.25
CA ASP A 14 31.19 -0.40 -3.60
C ASP A 14 30.09 -1.40 -4.03
N THR A 15 29.60 -2.23 -3.09
CA THR A 15 28.49 -3.16 -3.35
C THR A 15 27.19 -2.41 -3.64
N VAL A 16 26.84 -1.41 -2.82
CA VAL A 16 25.63 -0.61 -3.01
C VAL A 16 25.70 0.23 -4.29
N LEU A 17 26.87 0.75 -4.65
CA LEU A 17 27.09 1.47 -5.91
C LEU A 17 26.90 0.55 -7.11
N GLY A 18 27.49 -0.67 -7.08
CA GLY A 18 27.35 -1.66 -8.16
C GLY A 18 25.91 -2.12 -8.37
N GLU A 19 25.16 -2.36 -7.28
CA GLU A 19 23.72 -2.70 -7.35
C GLU A 19 22.84 -1.54 -7.85
N SER A 20 23.37 -0.33 -7.76
CA SER A 20 22.64 0.90 -8.03
C SER A 20 22.94 1.51 -9.39
N ASP A 21 23.86 0.91 -10.18
CA ASP A 21 24.41 1.48 -11.42
C ASP A 21 24.94 2.92 -11.26
N LEU A 22 25.57 3.20 -10.11
CA LEU A 22 26.19 4.49 -9.80
C LEU A 22 27.71 4.35 -9.75
N GLU A 23 28.42 5.35 -10.26
CA GLU A 23 29.89 5.31 -10.34
C GLU A 23 30.57 5.81 -9.06
N THR A 24 29.93 6.76 -8.34
CA THR A 24 30.53 7.39 -7.18
C THR A 24 29.57 7.47 -5.99
N PHE A 25 30.16 7.59 -4.77
CA PHE A 25 29.37 7.82 -3.55
C PHE A 25 28.66 9.18 -3.58
N ASP A 26 29.25 10.18 -4.25
CA ASP A 26 28.61 11.49 -4.43
C ASP A 26 27.36 11.39 -5.31
N ASP A 27 27.35 10.55 -6.35
CA ASP A 27 26.15 10.28 -7.15
C ASP A 27 25.05 9.63 -6.31
N LEU A 28 25.42 8.76 -5.36
CA LEU A 28 24.48 8.16 -4.42
C LEU A 28 23.88 9.24 -3.50
N LEU A 29 24.69 10.13 -2.95
CA LEU A 29 24.22 11.24 -2.11
C LEU A 29 23.36 12.22 -2.90
N GLU A 30 23.72 12.53 -4.14
CA GLU A 30 22.90 13.36 -5.04
C GLU A 30 21.54 12.70 -5.30
N SER A 31 21.52 11.41 -5.59
CA SER A 31 20.27 10.65 -5.80
C SER A 31 19.35 10.66 -4.58
N ILE A 32 19.94 10.65 -3.38
CA ILE A 32 19.20 10.80 -2.12
C ILE A 32 18.66 12.23 -1.98
N GLY A 33 19.51 13.23 -2.26
CA GLY A 33 19.13 14.65 -2.17
C GLY A 33 18.03 15.04 -3.15
N LEU A 34 18.03 14.45 -4.35
CA LEU A 34 17.00 14.62 -5.37
C LEU A 34 15.71 13.81 -5.09
N GLY A 35 15.68 13.03 -3.99
CA GLY A 35 14.52 12.20 -3.63
C GLY A 35 14.33 10.96 -4.51
N SER A 36 15.28 10.64 -5.38
CA SER A 36 15.25 9.43 -6.22
C SER A 36 15.47 8.16 -5.39
N ARG A 37 16.11 8.29 -4.22
CA ARG A 37 16.38 7.20 -3.26
C ARG A 37 16.07 7.64 -1.84
N VAL A 38 15.56 6.70 -1.05
CA VAL A 38 15.21 6.96 0.35
C VAL A 38 16.44 6.78 1.23
N PRO A 39 16.86 7.81 2.01
CA PRO A 39 18.06 7.76 2.86
C PRO A 39 18.07 6.55 3.78
N LEU A 40 16.93 6.21 4.39
CA LEU A 40 16.80 5.10 5.34
C LEU A 40 17.07 3.73 4.68
N ILE A 41 16.64 3.54 3.43
CA ILE A 41 16.86 2.28 2.70
C ILE A 41 18.35 2.15 2.32
N VAL A 42 18.94 3.24 1.85
CA VAL A 42 20.38 3.28 1.53
C VAL A 42 21.22 3.04 2.79
N ALA A 43 20.90 3.69 3.90
CA ALA A 43 21.61 3.50 5.17
C ALA A 43 21.50 2.06 5.69
N ARG A 44 20.32 1.42 5.56
CA ARG A 44 20.14 0.00 5.92
C ARG A 44 20.99 -0.93 5.03
N ARG A 45 21.04 -0.68 3.73
CA ARG A 45 21.87 -1.46 2.81
C ARG A 45 23.34 -1.32 3.14
N LEU A 46 23.82 -0.10 3.35
CA LEU A 46 25.20 0.16 3.75
C LEU A 46 25.57 -0.53 5.08
N ALA A 47 24.63 -0.62 6.01
CA ALA A 47 24.84 -1.30 7.30
C ALA A 47 24.78 -2.83 7.22
N CYS A 48 24.11 -3.42 6.22
CA CYS A 48 23.86 -4.86 6.13
C CYS A 48 24.93 -5.65 5.33
N VAL A 49 25.75 -4.99 4.51
CA VAL A 49 26.76 -5.68 3.66
C VAL A 49 27.93 -6.27 4.46
N GLU A 50 28.15 -5.84 5.71
CA GLU A 50 29.28 -6.26 6.55
C GLU A 50 29.30 -7.73 6.98
N LYS A 51 28.34 -8.59 6.58
CA LYS A 51 28.23 -9.97 7.12
C LYS A 51 28.17 -11.09 6.07
N ALA A 52 28.84 -10.95 4.96
CA ALA A 52 28.86 -12.00 3.94
C ALA A 52 29.87 -13.13 4.14
N GLU A 53 30.77 -13.07 5.12
CA GLU A 53 31.90 -14.00 5.21
C GLU A 53 32.23 -14.55 6.60
N LEU A 54 31.27 -15.04 7.42
CA LEU A 54 31.60 -15.85 8.60
C LEU A 54 30.48 -16.82 9.00
N ASP A 55 30.77 -18.10 8.85
CA ASP A 55 30.34 -19.33 9.52
C ASP A 55 28.86 -19.73 9.77
N ALA A 56 28.63 -21.05 9.74
CA ALA A 56 27.36 -21.77 9.76
C ALA A 56 26.43 -21.51 10.97
N GLU A 57 26.91 -20.99 12.09
CA GLU A 57 26.08 -20.49 13.20
C GLU A 57 25.36 -19.16 12.89
N GLU A 58 25.78 -18.48 11.83
CA GLU A 58 25.20 -17.23 11.35
C GLU A 58 24.03 -17.43 10.37
N ALA A 59 23.77 -18.65 9.91
CA ALA A 59 22.62 -18.93 9.04
C ALA A 59 21.28 -18.68 9.73
N GLU A 60 21.17 -18.95 11.04
CA GLU A 60 19.99 -18.61 11.84
C GLU A 60 19.87 -17.10 12.10
N LYS A 61 21.01 -16.41 12.24
CA LYS A 61 21.07 -14.94 12.34
C LYS A 61 20.80 -14.26 10.99
N ARG A 62 21.19 -14.88 9.87
CA ARG A 62 20.85 -14.40 8.51
C ARG A 62 19.37 -14.43 8.24
N THR A 63 18.66 -15.51 8.63
CA THR A 63 17.21 -15.59 8.51
C THR A 63 16.49 -14.54 9.38
N ALA A 64 17.02 -14.26 10.58
CA ALA A 64 16.48 -13.21 11.43
C ALA A 64 16.78 -11.79 10.89
N MET A 65 17.94 -11.59 10.23
CA MET A 65 18.35 -10.32 9.66
C MET A 65 17.72 -10.07 8.28
N GLU A 66 17.51 -11.11 7.46
CA GLU A 66 16.64 -11.06 6.27
C GLU A 66 15.19 -10.82 6.63
N GLN A 67 14.71 -11.33 7.76
CA GLN A 67 13.38 -11.00 8.31
C GLN A 67 13.33 -9.55 8.80
N LEU A 68 14.42 -8.98 9.34
CA LEU A 68 14.52 -7.58 9.73
C LEU A 68 14.60 -6.63 8.52
N SER A 69 15.26 -7.02 7.43
CA SER A 69 15.27 -6.25 6.17
C SER A 69 13.91 -6.29 5.44
N LYS A 70 13.11 -7.33 5.72
CA LYS A 70 11.72 -7.49 5.23
C LYS A 70 10.68 -7.00 6.24
N GLN A 71 11.09 -6.42 7.39
CA GLN A 71 10.12 -5.84 8.32
C GLN A 71 9.43 -4.65 7.64
N PRO A 72 8.09 -4.66 7.60
CA PRO A 72 7.35 -3.57 7.01
C PRO A 72 7.68 -2.27 7.74
N LEU A 73 7.99 -1.21 7.01
CA LEU A 73 8.04 0.13 7.56
C LEU A 73 6.65 0.47 8.08
N LEU A 74 6.54 0.74 9.38
CA LEU A 74 5.31 1.32 9.94
C LEU A 74 5.07 2.65 9.24
N ILE A 75 3.85 2.86 8.74
CA ILE A 75 3.44 4.17 8.25
C ILE A 75 3.24 5.07 9.47
N LYS A 76 4.36 5.55 10.01
CA LYS A 76 4.35 6.67 10.94
C LYS A 76 4.51 7.92 10.09
N GLY A 77 3.48 8.75 10.04
CA GLY A 77 3.46 10.01 9.29
C GLY A 77 4.43 11.07 9.80
N THR A 78 5.53 10.70 10.43
CA THR A 78 6.40 11.62 11.19
C THR A 78 7.84 11.71 10.70
N GLU A 79 8.26 10.94 9.69
CA GLU A 79 9.68 10.97 9.28
C GLU A 79 9.93 11.82 8.01
N GLY A 80 9.13 12.87 7.79
CA GLY A 80 9.39 13.84 6.72
C GLY A 80 9.13 13.35 5.29
N MET A 81 8.70 12.10 5.11
CA MET A 81 8.32 11.57 3.80
C MET A 81 6.84 11.77 3.55
N VAL A 82 6.51 12.30 2.38
CA VAL A 82 5.12 12.41 1.93
C VAL A 82 4.61 11.03 1.60
N ILE A 83 3.53 10.61 2.27
CA ILE A 83 2.86 9.33 2.03
C ILE A 83 1.53 9.62 1.35
N ASN A 84 1.34 9.06 0.16
CA ASN A 84 0.11 9.17 -0.60
C ASN A 84 -0.52 7.79 -0.81
N THR A 85 -1.84 7.71 -0.79
CA THR A 85 -2.55 6.48 -1.13
C THR A 85 -2.84 6.42 -2.63
N ALA A 86 -2.64 5.25 -3.22
CA ALA A 86 -2.87 5.05 -4.64
C ALA A 86 -4.36 5.12 -5.00
N HIS A 87 -4.70 5.90 -6.03
CA HIS A 87 -6.08 6.02 -6.52
C HIS A 87 -6.56 4.80 -7.33
N CYS A 88 -5.65 3.94 -7.80
CA CYS A 88 -6.01 2.74 -8.54
C CYS A 88 -6.63 1.66 -7.65
N CYS A 89 -6.12 1.45 -6.42
CA CYS A 89 -6.53 0.35 -5.55
C CYS A 89 -7.14 0.78 -4.21
N HIS A 90 -7.06 2.07 -3.86
CA HIS A 90 -7.64 2.65 -2.64
C HIS A 90 -7.37 1.76 -1.41
N PRO A 91 -6.10 1.67 -0.93
CA PRO A 91 -5.75 0.88 0.24
C PRO A 91 -6.42 1.44 1.51
N ILE A 92 -6.92 0.56 2.36
CA ILE A 92 -7.57 0.91 3.63
C ILE A 92 -6.92 0.13 4.78
N PRO A 93 -6.99 0.62 6.04
CA PRO A 93 -6.47 -0.10 7.19
C PRO A 93 -6.96 -1.54 7.26
N GLY A 94 -6.02 -2.48 7.48
CA GLY A 94 -6.26 -3.92 7.45
C GLY A 94 -6.02 -4.60 6.09
N ASP A 95 -5.77 -3.84 5.01
CA ASP A 95 -5.24 -4.42 3.77
C ASP A 95 -3.73 -4.68 3.91
N VAL A 96 -3.24 -5.69 3.21
CA VAL A 96 -1.79 -5.85 3.02
C VAL A 96 -1.32 -4.81 2.00
N ILE A 97 -0.32 -4.02 2.39
CA ILE A 97 0.10 -2.85 1.62
C ILE A 97 1.58 -2.91 1.25
N VAL A 98 1.89 -2.25 0.14
CA VAL A 98 3.24 -2.08 -0.39
C VAL A 98 3.41 -0.62 -0.80
N GLY A 99 4.55 -0.02 -0.49
CA GLY A 99 4.90 1.31 -0.92
C GLY A 99 5.72 1.29 -2.20
N LEU A 100 5.38 2.16 -3.13
CA LEU A 100 6.18 2.44 -4.31
C LEU A 100 6.85 3.79 -4.15
N LEU A 101 8.17 3.83 -4.32
CA LEU A 101 8.95 5.07 -4.30
C LEU A 101 8.77 5.82 -5.62
N ASP A 102 8.23 7.01 -5.54
CA ASP A 102 8.04 7.91 -6.68
C ASP A 102 8.86 9.19 -6.48
N ALA A 103 9.74 9.48 -7.47
CA ALA A 103 10.56 10.69 -7.44
C ALA A 103 9.66 11.92 -7.52
N GLY A 104 9.61 12.69 -6.44
CA GLY A 104 8.81 13.92 -6.31
C GLY A 104 7.45 13.78 -5.63
N ARG A 105 6.89 12.56 -5.53
CA ARG A 105 5.63 12.30 -4.81
C ARG A 105 5.79 11.53 -3.50
N GLY A 106 7.01 11.07 -3.20
CA GLY A 106 7.31 10.32 -1.99
C GLY A 106 6.90 8.84 -2.11
N ILE A 107 6.26 8.30 -1.09
CA ILE A 107 5.81 6.91 -1.07
C ILE A 107 4.34 6.85 -1.49
N ILE A 108 4.06 6.10 -2.56
CA ILE A 108 2.68 5.81 -2.97
C ILE A 108 2.31 4.42 -2.46
N VAL A 109 1.31 4.37 -1.58
CA VAL A 109 0.86 3.12 -0.94
C VAL A 109 -0.17 2.44 -1.82
N HIS A 110 0.09 1.18 -2.17
CA HIS A 110 -0.80 0.31 -2.91
C HIS A 110 -1.22 -0.90 -2.06
N THR A 111 -2.33 -1.54 -2.42
CA THR A 111 -2.62 -2.88 -1.93
C THR A 111 -1.68 -3.89 -2.58
N GLU A 112 -1.32 -4.95 -1.85
CA GLU A 112 -0.44 -6.01 -2.37
C GLU A 112 -0.95 -6.65 -3.67
N ASP A 113 -2.26 -6.77 -3.82
CA ASP A 113 -2.92 -7.38 -5.00
C ASP A 113 -3.04 -6.42 -6.20
N CYS A 114 -2.57 -5.16 -6.10
CA CYS A 114 -2.71 -4.17 -7.16
C CYS A 114 -1.93 -4.57 -8.41
N GLN A 115 -2.58 -4.48 -9.59
CA GLN A 115 -1.95 -4.84 -10.88
C GLN A 115 -0.78 -3.92 -11.22
N GLN A 116 -0.90 -2.63 -10.87
CA GLN A 116 0.11 -1.61 -11.16
C GLN A 116 1.48 -1.89 -10.52
N ILE A 117 1.52 -2.66 -9.44
CA ILE A 117 2.78 -2.97 -8.76
C ILE A 117 3.26 -4.41 -9.01
N LYS A 118 2.51 -5.25 -9.71
CA LYS A 118 2.91 -6.66 -9.94
C LYS A 118 4.27 -6.77 -10.62
N GLU A 119 4.52 -5.91 -11.59
CA GLU A 119 5.78 -5.88 -12.34
C GLU A 119 6.91 -5.21 -11.56
N LEU A 120 6.57 -4.30 -10.65
CA LEU A 120 7.53 -3.50 -9.88
C LEU A 120 7.89 -4.13 -8.53
N ARG A 121 7.25 -5.22 -8.14
CA ARG A 121 7.39 -5.87 -6.82
C ARG A 121 8.81 -6.31 -6.49
N ASN A 122 9.57 -6.70 -7.51
CA ASN A 122 10.93 -7.19 -7.36
C ASN A 122 11.99 -6.10 -7.63
N THR A 123 11.56 -4.84 -7.74
CA THR A 123 12.47 -3.72 -7.96
C THR A 123 12.79 -3.03 -6.64
N ASP A 124 13.93 -2.35 -6.61
CA ASP A 124 14.40 -1.56 -5.45
C ASP A 124 13.47 -0.39 -5.08
N LYS A 125 12.49 -0.09 -5.93
CA LYS A 125 11.49 0.95 -5.70
C LYS A 125 10.33 0.50 -4.83
N CYS A 126 10.26 -0.80 -4.51
CA CYS A 126 9.15 -1.39 -3.77
C CYS A 126 9.55 -1.64 -2.33
N ILE A 127 8.81 -1.09 -1.37
CA ILE A 127 9.03 -1.26 0.06
C ILE A 127 7.81 -1.90 0.72
N TYR A 128 8.04 -2.83 1.64
CA TYR A 128 6.97 -3.42 2.43
C TYR A 128 6.57 -2.46 3.54
N LEU A 129 5.27 -2.23 3.65
CA LEU A 129 4.67 -1.34 4.63
C LEU A 129 3.66 -2.10 5.49
N SER A 130 3.46 -1.64 6.72
CA SER A 130 2.34 -2.04 7.56
C SER A 130 1.59 -0.83 8.06
N TRP A 131 0.28 -1.01 8.29
CA TRP A 131 -0.52 0.00 8.94
C TRP A 131 -0.09 0.15 10.40
N GLU A 132 -0.07 1.39 10.89
CA GLU A 132 0.09 1.65 12.31
C GLU A 132 -1.15 1.16 13.08
N ASP A 133 -0.95 0.70 14.31
CA ASP A 133 -2.05 0.31 15.17
C ASP A 133 -2.93 1.52 15.51
N ASN A 134 -4.26 1.32 15.44
CA ASN A 134 -5.26 2.34 15.77
C ASN A 134 -5.28 3.60 14.89
N ILE A 135 -4.97 3.47 13.60
CA ILE A 135 -5.19 4.57 12.65
C ILE A 135 -6.67 4.95 12.66
N LYS A 136 -6.92 6.21 13.01
CA LYS A 136 -8.25 6.82 12.93
C LYS A 136 -8.32 7.69 11.69
N GLY A 137 -9.33 7.51 10.90
CA GLY A 137 -9.56 8.30 9.68
C GLY A 137 -10.62 7.70 8.81
N ASP A 138 -10.98 8.44 7.80
CA ASP A 138 -11.93 8.03 6.78
C ASP A 138 -11.17 7.71 5.49
N PHE A 139 -11.37 6.51 4.98
CA PHE A 139 -10.67 5.99 3.82
C PHE A 139 -11.64 5.73 2.68
N ILE A 140 -11.26 6.17 1.48
CA ILE A 140 -12.06 6.00 0.28
C ILE A 140 -11.90 4.57 -0.23
N VAL A 141 -13.01 3.94 -0.61
CA VAL A 141 -13.05 2.63 -1.25
C VAL A 141 -14.08 2.61 -2.36
N LYS A 142 -13.79 1.89 -3.44
CA LYS A 142 -14.71 1.70 -4.55
C LYS A 142 -15.27 0.28 -4.55
N ILE A 143 -16.59 0.17 -4.67
CA ILE A 143 -17.29 -1.10 -4.81
C ILE A 143 -18.25 -1.06 -5.99
N ILE A 144 -18.44 -2.21 -6.63
CA ILE A 144 -19.44 -2.42 -7.66
C ILE A 144 -20.54 -3.31 -7.09
N VAL A 145 -21.76 -2.88 -7.24
CA VAL A 145 -22.95 -3.62 -6.81
C VAL A 145 -23.86 -3.88 -8.00
N GLU A 146 -24.09 -5.14 -8.33
CA GLU A 146 -25.11 -5.53 -9.31
C GLU A 146 -26.44 -5.72 -8.59
N LEU A 147 -27.46 -4.97 -8.99
CA LEU A 147 -28.78 -4.97 -8.39
C LEU A 147 -29.84 -5.34 -9.44
N ILE A 148 -30.93 -5.99 -9.00
CA ILE A 148 -32.13 -6.12 -9.80
C ILE A 148 -32.76 -4.72 -9.90
N ASN A 149 -33.05 -4.27 -11.14
CA ASN A 149 -33.61 -2.96 -11.39
C ASN A 149 -35.08 -2.92 -10.93
N ALA A 150 -35.30 -2.41 -9.74
CA ALA A 150 -36.62 -2.28 -9.10
C ALA A 150 -36.81 -0.88 -8.54
N ARG A 151 -38.06 -0.47 -8.44
CA ARG A 151 -38.41 0.84 -7.82
C ARG A 151 -37.90 0.89 -6.39
N GLY A 152 -37.18 1.96 -6.04
CA GLY A 152 -36.65 2.16 -4.69
C GLY A 152 -35.36 1.42 -4.36
N VAL A 153 -34.79 0.65 -5.28
CA VAL A 153 -33.57 -0.15 -5.01
C VAL A 153 -32.38 0.73 -4.62
N LEU A 154 -32.22 1.89 -5.25
CA LEU A 154 -31.15 2.84 -4.88
C LEU A 154 -31.38 3.45 -3.50
N ALA A 155 -32.64 3.72 -3.13
CA ALA A 155 -32.96 4.19 -1.79
C ALA A 155 -32.66 3.11 -0.73
N ALA A 156 -33.00 1.85 -1.00
CA ALA A 156 -32.65 0.73 -0.12
C ALA A 156 -31.14 0.54 0.00
N LEU A 157 -30.40 0.69 -1.11
CA LEU A 157 -28.94 0.64 -1.13
C LEU A 157 -28.32 1.75 -0.27
N ALA A 158 -28.78 3.00 -0.44
CA ALA A 158 -28.32 4.14 0.35
C ALA A 158 -28.63 3.97 1.85
N ALA A 159 -29.82 3.48 2.19
CA ALA A 159 -30.17 3.16 3.56
C ALA A 159 -29.26 2.10 4.17
N ALA A 160 -28.97 1.02 3.43
CA ALA A 160 -28.07 -0.05 3.91
C ALA A 160 -26.64 0.44 4.17
N VAL A 161 -26.13 1.38 3.36
CA VAL A 161 -24.81 2.03 3.56
C VAL A 161 -24.86 2.93 4.80
N SER A 162 -25.89 3.77 4.93
CA SER A 162 -26.08 4.66 6.08
C SER A 162 -26.21 3.89 7.39
N ASP A 163 -26.97 2.81 7.41
CA ASP A 163 -27.13 1.92 8.57
C ASP A 163 -25.82 1.23 8.99
N ALA A 164 -24.86 1.12 8.09
CA ALA A 164 -23.51 0.63 8.39
C ALA A 164 -22.59 1.74 8.93
N ASN A 165 -23.04 2.98 9.04
CA ASN A 165 -22.26 4.18 9.34
C ASN A 165 -21.14 4.47 8.29
N ALA A 166 -21.33 4.03 7.06
CA ALA A 166 -20.50 4.41 5.93
C ALA A 166 -21.10 5.60 5.18
N ASN A 167 -20.27 6.43 4.56
CA ASN A 167 -20.73 7.56 3.76
C ASN A 167 -20.59 7.24 2.26
N ILE A 168 -21.51 7.76 1.46
CA ILE A 168 -21.45 7.67 -0.01
C ILE A 168 -20.85 8.99 -0.52
N GLU A 169 -19.67 8.92 -1.10
CA GLU A 169 -19.01 10.06 -1.74
C GLU A 169 -19.47 10.25 -3.18
N ASN A 170 -19.66 9.13 -3.88
CA ASN A 170 -20.12 9.14 -5.26
C ASN A 170 -20.93 7.89 -5.56
N ILE A 171 -21.92 8.05 -6.44
CA ILE A 171 -22.75 6.96 -6.97
C ILE A 171 -22.91 7.16 -8.47
N SER A 172 -22.61 6.13 -9.25
CA SER A 172 -22.88 6.06 -10.67
C SER A 172 -23.66 4.80 -10.98
N VAL A 173 -24.71 4.93 -11.78
CA VAL A 173 -25.60 3.83 -12.13
C VAL A 173 -25.57 3.61 -13.62
N GLU A 174 -25.30 2.38 -14.02
CA GLU A 174 -25.31 1.93 -15.41
C GLU A 174 -26.37 0.84 -15.58
N GLU A 175 -27.24 1.00 -16.56
CA GLU A 175 -28.23 -0.02 -16.92
C GLU A 175 -27.55 -1.10 -17.77
N LYS A 176 -27.67 -2.39 -17.38
CA LYS A 176 -26.99 -3.48 -18.06
C LYS A 176 -27.85 -4.15 -19.15
N ASP A 177 -29.11 -4.47 -18.84
CA ASP A 177 -30.01 -5.24 -19.72
C ASP A 177 -31.50 -5.06 -19.38
N GLY A 178 -31.89 -3.90 -18.85
CA GLY A 178 -33.25 -3.59 -18.40
C GLY A 178 -33.68 -4.32 -17.11
N ARG A 179 -33.07 -5.48 -16.80
CA ARG A 179 -33.38 -6.28 -15.61
C ARG A 179 -32.39 -6.01 -14.46
N TYR A 180 -31.16 -5.71 -14.77
CA TYR A 180 -30.09 -5.44 -13.80
C TYR A 180 -29.52 -4.04 -14.00
N CYS A 181 -29.16 -3.39 -12.92
CA CYS A 181 -28.33 -2.21 -12.95
C CYS A 181 -27.01 -2.47 -12.20
N VAL A 182 -25.94 -1.88 -12.71
CA VAL A 182 -24.63 -1.89 -12.09
C VAL A 182 -24.43 -0.55 -11.41
N VAL A 183 -24.21 -0.56 -10.12
CA VAL A 183 -23.99 0.64 -9.31
C VAL A 183 -22.55 0.69 -8.87
N ASN A 184 -21.82 1.69 -9.34
CA ASN A 184 -20.47 2.00 -8.90
C ASN A 184 -20.57 2.96 -7.70
N LEU A 185 -20.11 2.52 -6.55
CA LEU A 185 -20.12 3.29 -5.30
C LEU A 185 -18.70 3.64 -4.88
N THR A 186 -18.49 4.91 -4.60
CA THR A 186 -17.33 5.37 -3.84
C THR A 186 -17.80 5.63 -2.41
N LEU A 187 -17.27 4.90 -1.45
CA LEU A 187 -17.64 4.95 -0.05
C LEU A 187 -16.47 5.42 0.80
N THR A 188 -16.82 6.02 1.93
CA THR A 188 -15.87 6.34 3.00
C THR A 188 -16.05 5.34 4.14
N VAL A 189 -15.00 4.65 4.51
CA VAL A 189 -14.98 3.63 5.57
C VAL A 189 -13.75 3.83 6.47
N GLN A 190 -13.81 3.30 7.70
CA GLN A 190 -12.70 3.44 8.66
C GLN A 190 -11.61 2.38 8.45
N ASP A 191 -12.01 1.15 8.13
CA ASP A 191 -11.11 0.01 7.99
C ASP A 191 -11.76 -1.13 7.17
N ARG A 192 -11.02 -2.21 7.02
CA ARG A 192 -11.48 -3.42 6.32
C ARG A 192 -12.66 -4.11 7.02
N VAL A 193 -12.73 -4.03 8.36
CA VAL A 193 -13.84 -4.64 9.12
C VAL A 193 -15.12 -3.85 8.89
N HIS A 194 -15.02 -2.52 8.91
CA HIS A 194 -16.14 -1.62 8.61
C HIS A 194 -16.64 -1.83 7.17
N LEU A 195 -15.73 -1.91 6.18
CA LEU A 195 -16.10 -2.24 4.81
C LEU A 195 -16.83 -3.59 4.71
N ALA A 196 -16.33 -4.63 5.40
CA ALA A 196 -16.95 -5.95 5.38
C ALA A 196 -18.38 -5.93 5.97
N LYS A 197 -18.60 -5.15 7.05
CA LYS A 197 -19.94 -4.95 7.63
C LYS A 197 -20.86 -4.25 6.63
N THR A 198 -20.37 -3.19 5.98
CA THR A 198 -21.14 -2.44 4.96
C THR A 198 -21.52 -3.36 3.79
N MET A 199 -20.55 -4.09 3.22
CA MET A 199 -20.82 -5.03 2.13
C MET A 199 -21.79 -6.15 2.54
N ARG A 200 -21.73 -6.63 3.78
CA ARG A 200 -22.68 -7.63 4.29
C ARG A 200 -24.10 -7.07 4.35
N ARG A 201 -24.28 -5.82 4.82
CA ARG A 201 -25.60 -5.18 4.84
C ARG A 201 -26.18 -5.02 3.44
N ILE A 202 -25.37 -4.56 2.48
CA ILE A 202 -25.79 -4.44 1.08
C ILE A 202 -26.15 -5.82 0.51
N ARG A 203 -25.37 -6.87 0.81
CA ARG A 203 -25.67 -8.23 0.34
C ARG A 203 -26.98 -8.80 0.86
N ASN A 204 -27.44 -8.33 2.01
CA ASN A 204 -28.73 -8.73 2.59
C ASN A 204 -29.96 -8.09 1.92
N LEU A 205 -29.75 -7.14 1.02
CA LEU A 205 -30.84 -6.62 0.18
C LEU A 205 -31.32 -7.73 -0.77
N LYS A 206 -32.61 -7.89 -0.92
CA LYS A 206 -33.24 -8.91 -1.79
C LYS A 206 -32.85 -8.74 -3.26
N GLU A 207 -32.60 -7.51 -3.64
CA GLU A 207 -32.26 -7.09 -4.99
C GLU A 207 -30.75 -7.19 -5.29
N ALA A 208 -29.92 -7.45 -4.29
CA ALA A 208 -28.46 -7.53 -4.47
C ALA A 208 -28.06 -8.88 -5.09
N ALA A 209 -27.55 -8.85 -6.32
CA ALA A 209 -27.09 -10.02 -7.03
C ALA A 209 -25.59 -10.28 -6.79
N LYS A 210 -24.75 -9.23 -6.84
CA LYS A 210 -23.30 -9.35 -6.68
C LYS A 210 -22.70 -8.09 -6.10
N ILE A 211 -21.67 -8.25 -5.26
CA ILE A 211 -20.88 -7.13 -4.73
C ILE A 211 -19.42 -7.45 -4.87
N THR A 212 -18.66 -6.52 -5.43
CA THR A 212 -17.22 -6.65 -5.63
C THR A 212 -16.53 -5.36 -5.23
N ARG A 213 -15.42 -5.46 -4.47
CA ARG A 213 -14.52 -4.32 -4.25
C ARG A 213 -13.56 -4.19 -5.42
N ILE A 214 -13.36 -2.97 -5.91
CA ILE A 214 -12.34 -2.67 -6.92
C ILE A 214 -10.98 -2.55 -6.20
N LYS A 215 -10.02 -3.37 -6.59
CA LYS A 215 -8.66 -3.41 -6.04
C LYS A 215 -7.60 -3.09 -7.10
N GLY A 216 -7.88 -2.19 -8.00
CA GLY A 216 -7.01 -1.80 -9.10
C GLY A 216 -7.42 -2.46 -10.43
N ASP A 217 -7.56 -1.64 -11.44
CA ASP A 217 -7.57 -2.00 -12.85
C ASP A 217 -6.20 -1.70 -13.44
#